data_b29ed372edb922a93a94ee1952e83bfd
#
_entry.id   b29ed372edb922a93a94ee1952e83bfd
#
_cell.length_a   1.000
_cell.length_b   1.000
_cell.length_c   1.000
_cell.angle_alpha   90.00
_cell.angle_beta   90.00
_cell.angle_gamma   90.00
#
_symmetry.space_group_name_H-M   'P 1'
#
loop_
_entity.id
_entity.type
_entity.pdbx_description
1 polymer ?
#
loop_
_entity_poly.entity_id
_entity_poly.type
_entity_poly.pdbx_seq_one_letter_code
_entity_poly.pdbx_strand_id
1 'polypeptide(L)'
;MFMSPSSSRGFRHWLPAVKLVVALAVLALVAILGWLKWHEDELVFHAERSHEQDIGQLPAGAESATITTAGGYALAAALLRAEPSQDSGFWVLHLHGNADSAFSVGQLRHAEQLRALGLNVLAVDYRGFGRSSGVASELHIDEDAEAAYQELIRRSVSPRQIIIWGHSLGSGPAAFVASRHSAAVLVLFGAYTSIPDVAADTYPYLPVRWLAGIHFNSLQRMRDVHMPVVIAHSVSDSIIPFHHAPQLYAAANEPKRLLCLDDAVRDGFGGHVDALYDHLQRLTPLLHELAGVSQR
;
A
#
# COMPACT_ATOMS: atom_id res chain seq x y z
N MET A 1 -56.04 -9.46 -56.44
CA MET A 1 -54.85 -10.27 -56.07
C MET A 1 -54.38 -9.75 -54.70
N PHE A 2 -54.92 -10.33 -53.62
CA PHE A 2 -54.63 -9.90 -52.26
C PHE A 2 -53.46 -10.72 -51.74
N MET A 3 -52.30 -10.05 -51.42
CA MET A 3 -51.18 -10.67 -50.73
C MET A 3 -51.56 -10.74 -49.26
N SER A 4 -51.54 -11.95 -48.68
CA SER A 4 -51.70 -12.21 -47.27
C SER A 4 -50.40 -11.85 -46.52
N PRO A 5 -50.45 -11.25 -45.31
CA PRO A 5 -49.27 -11.03 -44.53
C PRO A 5 -48.84 -12.35 -43.89
N SER A 6 -47.69 -12.87 -44.34
CA SER A 6 -47.09 -14.08 -43.81
C SER A 6 -46.18 -13.78 -42.65
N SER A 7 -46.32 -14.58 -41.59
CA SER A 7 -45.37 -15.00 -40.59
C SER A 7 -44.82 -14.01 -39.52
N SER A 8 -45.66 -13.64 -38.56
CA SER A 8 -45.22 -13.18 -37.22
C SER A 8 -45.18 -14.32 -36.16
N ARG A 9 -45.37 -15.59 -36.58
CA ARG A 9 -45.48 -16.73 -35.64
C ARG A 9 -44.13 -17.28 -35.16
N GLY A 10 -43.04 -17.08 -35.90
CA GLY A 10 -41.75 -17.64 -35.58
C GLY A 10 -41.04 -17.02 -34.36
N PHE A 11 -41.27 -15.74 -34.11
CA PHE A 11 -40.56 -15.02 -33.03
C PHE A 11 -41.10 -15.33 -31.61
N ARG A 12 -42.37 -15.69 -31.48
CA ARG A 12 -42.99 -15.95 -30.16
C ARG A 12 -42.57 -17.23 -29.48
N HIS A 13 -42.07 -18.22 -30.21
CA HIS A 13 -41.61 -19.50 -29.65
C HIS A 13 -40.24 -19.45 -29.00
N TRP A 14 -39.37 -18.49 -29.35
CA TRP A 14 -38.03 -18.32 -28.78
C TRP A 14 -38.03 -17.46 -27.52
N LEU A 15 -39.06 -16.67 -27.26
CA LEU A 15 -39.16 -15.77 -26.12
C LEU A 15 -38.97 -16.45 -24.75
N PRO A 16 -39.56 -17.62 -24.46
CA PRO A 16 -39.31 -18.29 -23.17
C PRO A 16 -37.89 -18.80 -23.04
N ALA A 17 -37.29 -19.33 -24.11
CA ALA A 17 -35.92 -19.79 -24.11
C ALA A 17 -34.94 -18.60 -23.91
N VAL A 18 -35.16 -17.48 -24.58
CA VAL A 18 -34.34 -16.25 -24.38
C VAL A 18 -34.49 -15.73 -22.95
N LYS A 19 -35.72 -15.69 -22.40
CA LYS A 19 -35.92 -15.29 -20.99
C LYS A 19 -35.21 -16.20 -20.03
N LEU A 20 -35.22 -17.50 -20.26
CA LEU A 20 -34.49 -18.47 -19.42
C LEU A 20 -33.00 -18.26 -19.50
N VAL A 21 -32.44 -18.07 -20.70
CA VAL A 21 -30.99 -17.82 -20.89
C VAL A 21 -30.58 -16.52 -20.18
N VAL A 22 -31.36 -15.45 -20.33
CA VAL A 22 -31.10 -14.18 -19.63
C VAL A 22 -31.19 -14.34 -18.12
N ALA A 23 -32.20 -15.05 -17.62
CA ALA A 23 -32.33 -15.30 -16.17
C ALA A 23 -31.13 -16.09 -15.62
N LEU A 24 -30.69 -17.14 -16.34
CA LEU A 24 -29.51 -17.91 -15.95
C LEU A 24 -28.23 -17.07 -16.01
N ALA A 25 -28.08 -16.22 -17.02
CA ALA A 25 -26.94 -15.31 -17.13
C ALA A 25 -26.92 -14.29 -15.96
N VAL A 26 -28.08 -13.73 -15.59
CA VAL A 26 -28.19 -12.82 -14.43
C VAL A 26 -27.87 -13.56 -13.13
N LEU A 27 -28.39 -14.78 -12.93
CA LEU A 27 -28.08 -15.59 -11.75
C LEU A 27 -26.58 -15.91 -11.66
N ALA A 28 -25.96 -16.29 -12.78
CA ALA A 28 -24.53 -16.55 -12.84
C ALA A 28 -23.71 -15.28 -12.51
N LEU A 29 -24.11 -14.13 -13.05
CA LEU A 29 -23.47 -12.85 -12.74
C LEU A 29 -23.59 -12.51 -11.25
N VAL A 30 -24.78 -12.62 -10.66
CA VAL A 30 -24.99 -12.39 -9.22
C VAL A 30 -24.15 -13.33 -8.37
N ALA A 31 -24.07 -14.62 -8.75
CA ALA A 31 -23.25 -15.60 -8.06
C ALA A 31 -21.74 -15.24 -8.14
N ILE A 32 -21.25 -14.83 -9.32
CA ILE A 32 -19.86 -14.40 -9.51
C ILE A 32 -19.58 -13.13 -8.67
N LEU A 33 -20.43 -12.13 -8.72
CA LEU A 33 -20.26 -10.90 -7.92
C LEU A 33 -20.29 -11.18 -6.43
N GLY A 34 -21.18 -12.07 -5.98
CA GLY A 34 -21.24 -12.52 -4.58
C GLY A 34 -19.97 -13.25 -4.17
N TRP A 35 -19.45 -14.12 -5.03
CA TRP A 35 -18.20 -14.84 -4.78
C TRP A 35 -16.99 -13.87 -4.73
N LEU A 36 -16.87 -12.95 -5.68
CA LEU A 36 -15.83 -11.92 -5.70
C LEU A 36 -15.87 -11.07 -4.43
N LYS A 37 -17.07 -10.66 -3.99
CA LYS A 37 -17.25 -9.89 -2.76
C LYS A 37 -16.88 -10.67 -1.51
N TRP A 38 -17.19 -11.97 -1.46
CA TRP A 38 -16.87 -12.84 -0.33
C TRP A 38 -15.36 -13.08 -0.20
N HIS A 39 -14.63 -13.12 -1.33
CA HIS A 39 -13.19 -13.38 -1.36
C HIS A 39 -12.36 -12.11 -1.63
N GLU A 40 -12.94 -10.92 -1.45
CA GLU A 40 -12.28 -9.66 -1.79
C GLU A 40 -10.96 -9.47 -1.03
N ASP A 41 -10.95 -9.78 0.28
CA ASP A 41 -9.75 -9.68 1.09
C ASP A 41 -8.63 -10.59 0.57
N GLU A 42 -8.94 -11.83 0.20
CA GLU A 42 -7.98 -12.79 -0.35
C GLU A 42 -7.49 -12.38 -1.75
N LEU A 43 -8.35 -11.73 -2.54
CA LEU A 43 -8.01 -11.27 -3.89
C LEU A 43 -7.13 -10.01 -3.87
N VAL A 44 -7.31 -9.15 -2.88
CA VAL A 44 -6.56 -7.90 -2.73
C VAL A 44 -5.29 -8.12 -1.93
N PHE A 45 -5.39 -8.82 -0.78
CA PHE A 45 -4.25 -9.03 0.12
C PHE A 45 -3.60 -10.38 -0.17
N HIS A 46 -2.41 -10.35 -0.72
CA HIS A 46 -1.61 -11.56 -0.92
C HIS A 46 -0.79 -11.90 0.33
N ALA A 47 -1.46 -11.90 1.48
CA ALA A 47 -0.84 -12.13 2.78
C ALA A 47 -0.18 -13.52 2.88
N GLU A 48 -0.79 -14.54 2.26
CA GLU A 48 -0.23 -15.89 2.18
C GLU A 48 1.15 -15.94 1.52
N ARG A 49 1.38 -15.10 0.50
CA ARG A 49 2.68 -15.01 -0.19
C ARG A 49 3.77 -14.38 0.67
N SER A 50 3.39 -13.57 1.66
CA SER A 50 4.35 -13.00 2.60
C SER A 50 5.00 -14.05 3.50
N HIS A 51 4.32 -15.19 3.72
CA HIS A 51 4.86 -16.32 4.47
C HIS A 51 5.83 -17.17 3.64
N GLU A 52 5.76 -17.07 2.30
CA GLU A 52 6.64 -17.76 1.36
C GLU A 52 7.90 -16.96 1.05
N GLN A 53 7.96 -15.69 1.50
CA GLN A 53 9.13 -14.86 1.30
C GLN A 53 10.36 -15.45 2.01
N ASP A 54 11.50 -15.30 1.37
CA ASP A 54 12.78 -15.69 1.98
C ASP A 54 13.03 -14.82 3.22
N ILE A 55 12.81 -15.42 4.38
CA ILE A 55 12.95 -14.74 5.67
C ILE A 55 14.44 -14.57 5.97
N GLY A 56 14.90 -13.34 5.91
CA GLY A 56 16.26 -12.97 6.26
C GLY A 56 16.56 -13.19 7.74
N GLN A 57 17.83 -13.41 8.03
CA GLN A 57 18.33 -13.25 9.40
C GLN A 57 18.34 -11.76 9.73
N LEU A 58 17.92 -11.43 10.95
CA LEU A 58 18.03 -10.06 11.42
C LEU A 58 19.48 -9.60 11.34
N PRO A 59 19.74 -8.41 10.78
CA PRO A 59 21.08 -7.84 10.76
C PRO A 59 21.65 -7.68 12.17
N ALA A 60 22.97 -7.60 12.27
CA ALA A 60 23.64 -7.38 13.56
C ALA A 60 23.14 -6.09 14.23
N GLY A 61 22.75 -6.19 15.49
CA GLY A 61 22.18 -5.08 16.27
C GLY A 61 20.71 -4.77 15.97
N ALA A 62 20.05 -5.55 15.10
CA ALA A 62 18.61 -5.49 14.94
C ALA A 62 17.90 -6.40 15.96
N GLU A 63 16.70 -6.00 16.36
CA GLU A 63 15.88 -6.69 17.34
C GLU A 63 14.53 -7.07 16.75
N SER A 64 14.01 -8.24 17.14
CA SER A 64 12.60 -8.57 16.91
C SER A 64 11.78 -7.98 18.05
N ALA A 65 10.74 -7.25 17.72
CA ALA A 65 9.83 -6.67 18.69
C ALA A 65 8.38 -7.16 18.45
N THR A 66 7.56 -7.07 19.50
CA THR A 66 6.13 -7.34 19.42
C THR A 66 5.39 -6.05 19.75
N ILE A 67 4.47 -5.67 18.87
CA ILE A 67 3.59 -4.52 19.07
C ILE A 67 2.19 -5.03 19.36
N THR A 68 1.58 -4.54 20.43
CA THR A 68 0.20 -4.94 20.77
C THR A 68 -0.76 -3.86 20.27
N THR A 69 -1.71 -4.25 19.42
CA THR A 69 -2.78 -3.35 18.96
C THR A 69 -3.78 -3.06 20.08
N ALA A 70 -4.62 -2.05 19.91
CA ALA A 70 -5.70 -1.72 20.86
C ALA A 70 -6.67 -2.90 21.05
N GLY A 71 -6.85 -3.75 20.03
CA GLY A 71 -7.65 -4.98 20.09
C GLY A 71 -6.94 -6.18 20.72
N GLY A 72 -5.69 -6.02 21.23
CA GLY A 72 -4.92 -7.08 21.88
C GLY A 72 -4.19 -8.03 20.92
N TYR A 73 -4.16 -7.75 19.62
CA TYR A 73 -3.41 -8.55 18.66
C TYR A 73 -1.90 -8.24 18.75
N ALA A 74 -1.09 -9.28 18.63
CA ALA A 74 0.37 -9.18 18.63
C ALA A 74 0.89 -9.09 17.19
N LEU A 75 1.55 -7.99 16.85
CA LEU A 75 2.22 -7.78 15.57
C LEU A 75 3.70 -8.01 15.72
N ALA A 76 4.30 -8.71 14.77
CA ALA A 76 5.75 -8.86 14.67
C ALA A 76 6.36 -7.59 14.04
N ALA A 77 7.47 -7.14 14.59
CA ALA A 77 8.19 -5.99 14.07
C ALA A 77 9.70 -6.20 14.12
N ALA A 78 10.40 -5.66 13.13
CA ALA A 78 11.86 -5.56 13.12
C ALA A 78 12.26 -4.14 13.51
N LEU A 79 13.14 -4.03 14.49
CA LEU A 79 13.65 -2.77 15.01
C LEU A 79 15.15 -2.69 14.73
N LEU A 80 15.54 -1.71 13.94
CA LEU A 80 16.93 -1.44 13.59
C LEU A 80 17.33 -0.05 14.12
N ARG A 81 18.31 0.01 15.01
CA ARG A 81 18.85 1.29 15.49
C ARG A 81 20.06 1.69 14.67
N ALA A 82 20.17 2.97 14.36
CA ALA A 82 21.39 3.54 13.79
C ALA A 82 22.57 3.35 14.74
N GLU A 83 23.78 3.32 14.19
CA GLU A 83 24.99 3.31 15.01
C GLU A 83 25.04 4.60 15.84
N PRO A 84 25.37 4.53 17.15
CA PRO A 84 25.32 5.69 18.06
C PRO A 84 26.07 6.92 17.56
N SER A 85 27.16 6.71 16.80
CA SER A 85 27.99 7.79 16.23
C SER A 85 27.34 8.46 15.01
N GLN A 86 26.33 7.83 14.42
CA GLN A 86 25.65 8.30 13.19
C GLN A 86 24.17 8.58 13.44
N ASP A 87 23.63 8.27 14.61
CA ASP A 87 22.21 8.39 14.92
C ASP A 87 21.74 9.85 14.80
N SER A 88 20.89 10.08 13.82
CA SER A 88 20.23 11.38 13.58
C SER A 88 19.11 11.67 14.58
N GLY A 89 18.68 10.68 15.36
CA GLY A 89 17.50 10.72 16.23
C GLY A 89 16.17 10.55 15.50
N PHE A 90 16.16 10.41 14.16
CA PHE A 90 14.95 10.16 13.39
C PHE A 90 14.61 8.67 13.32
N TRP A 91 13.32 8.38 13.25
CA TRP A 91 12.75 7.05 13.14
C TRP A 91 11.90 6.91 11.90
N VAL A 92 12.13 5.89 11.11
CA VAL A 92 11.27 5.49 10.01
C VAL A 92 10.26 4.47 10.52
N LEU A 93 8.98 4.83 10.48
CA LEU A 93 7.87 3.89 10.55
C LEU A 93 7.68 3.31 9.15
N HIS A 94 8.19 2.09 8.95
CA HIS A 94 8.21 1.45 7.64
C HIS A 94 7.02 0.51 7.46
N LEU A 95 6.16 0.83 6.48
CA LEU A 95 4.94 0.10 6.12
C LEU A 95 5.15 -0.53 4.73
N HIS A 96 5.30 -1.87 4.72
CA HIS A 96 5.70 -2.63 3.54
C HIS A 96 4.57 -2.80 2.51
N GLY A 97 4.92 -3.27 1.31
CA GLY A 97 4.00 -3.57 0.23
C GLY A 97 3.24 -4.89 0.39
N ASN A 98 2.38 -5.18 -0.60
CA ASN A 98 1.62 -6.43 -0.65
C ASN A 98 2.55 -7.63 -0.87
N ALA A 99 2.14 -8.81 -0.42
CA ALA A 99 2.91 -10.06 -0.57
C ALA A 99 4.32 -10.03 0.05
N ASP A 100 4.61 -9.10 0.95
CA ASP A 100 5.93 -8.90 1.56
C ASP A 100 5.86 -8.99 3.10
N SER A 101 7.00 -8.94 3.75
CA SER A 101 7.15 -9.00 5.21
C SER A 101 8.28 -8.07 5.66
N ALA A 102 8.11 -7.46 6.82
CA ALA A 102 9.17 -6.69 7.49
C ALA A 102 10.46 -7.49 7.71
N PHE A 103 10.38 -8.81 7.64
CA PHE A 103 11.50 -9.75 7.83
C PHE A 103 12.00 -10.36 6.52
N SER A 104 11.43 -10.01 5.36
CA SER A 104 11.97 -10.48 4.08
C SER A 104 13.37 -9.92 3.84
N VAL A 105 14.18 -10.66 3.08
CA VAL A 105 15.55 -10.24 2.73
C VAL A 105 15.56 -8.85 2.08
N GLY A 106 14.59 -8.57 1.21
CA GLY A 106 14.45 -7.27 0.56
C GLY A 106 14.18 -6.14 1.55
N GLN A 107 13.21 -6.32 2.45
CA GLN A 107 12.83 -5.30 3.43
C GLN A 107 13.92 -5.06 4.48
N LEU A 108 14.56 -6.13 4.96
CA LEU A 108 15.70 -5.99 5.89
C LEU A 108 16.88 -5.25 5.24
N ARG A 109 17.17 -5.54 3.95
CA ARG A 109 18.19 -4.81 3.19
C ARG A 109 17.84 -3.32 3.07
N HIS A 110 16.58 -2.99 2.77
CA HIS A 110 16.13 -1.61 2.72
C HIS A 110 16.25 -0.92 4.08
N ALA A 111 15.82 -1.58 5.15
CA ALA A 111 15.97 -1.08 6.51
C ALA A 111 17.45 -0.83 6.88
N GLU A 112 18.36 -1.70 6.43
CA GLU A 112 19.80 -1.49 6.60
C GLU A 112 20.32 -0.28 5.82
N GLN A 113 19.83 -0.05 4.61
CA GLN A 113 20.18 1.14 3.83
C GLN A 113 19.72 2.43 4.53
N LEU A 114 18.51 2.44 5.11
CA LEU A 114 17.99 3.55 5.92
C LEU A 114 18.83 3.75 7.18
N ARG A 115 19.20 2.66 7.86
CA ARG A 115 20.08 2.66 9.05
C ARG A 115 21.46 3.27 8.72
N ALA A 116 22.02 2.94 7.57
CA ALA A 116 23.29 3.49 7.11
C ALA A 116 23.24 5.02 6.84
N LEU A 117 22.04 5.59 6.68
CA LEU A 117 21.82 7.03 6.63
C LEU A 117 21.62 7.66 8.03
N GLY A 118 21.84 6.92 9.10
CA GLY A 118 21.65 7.38 10.48
C GLY A 118 20.20 7.40 10.94
N LEU A 119 19.30 6.69 10.24
CA LEU A 119 17.88 6.60 10.60
C LEU A 119 17.63 5.31 11.41
N ASN A 120 16.86 5.42 12.47
CA ASN A 120 16.31 4.25 13.16
C ASN A 120 15.09 3.75 12.38
N VAL A 121 14.83 2.45 12.35
CA VAL A 121 13.74 1.84 11.59
C VAL A 121 12.88 0.96 12.48
N LEU A 122 11.57 1.15 12.42
CA LEU A 122 10.56 0.23 12.90
C LEU A 122 9.75 -0.27 11.71
N ALA A 123 9.99 -1.50 11.28
CA ALA A 123 9.24 -2.18 10.24
C ALA A 123 8.26 -3.17 10.87
N VAL A 124 7.01 -3.20 10.45
CA VAL A 124 5.96 -4.00 11.07
C VAL A 124 5.28 -4.91 10.04
N ASP A 125 5.01 -6.16 10.41
CA ASP A 125 4.12 -7.05 9.71
C ASP A 125 2.67 -6.77 10.12
N TYR A 126 1.79 -6.51 9.17
CA TYR A 126 0.35 -6.39 9.45
C TYR A 126 -0.26 -7.74 9.83
N ARG A 127 -1.40 -7.74 10.49
CA ARG A 127 -2.18 -8.97 10.75
C ARG A 127 -2.35 -9.80 9.48
N GLY A 128 -2.02 -11.08 9.57
CA GLY A 128 -2.05 -12.02 8.45
C GLY A 128 -0.81 -11.99 7.55
N PHE A 129 0.07 -11.00 7.66
CA PHE A 129 1.33 -10.93 6.90
C PHE A 129 2.53 -11.42 7.71
N GLY A 130 3.51 -11.96 7.00
CA GLY A 130 4.82 -12.32 7.52
C GLY A 130 4.76 -13.14 8.79
N ARG A 131 5.21 -12.57 9.90
CA ARG A 131 5.24 -13.21 11.22
C ARG A 131 4.06 -12.84 12.12
N SER A 132 3.17 -11.96 11.66
CA SER A 132 1.97 -11.56 12.41
C SER A 132 0.81 -12.50 12.15
N SER A 133 0.18 -12.99 13.22
CA SER A 133 -1.03 -13.81 13.09
C SER A 133 -2.27 -12.96 12.79
N GLY A 134 -3.37 -13.62 12.45
CA GLY A 134 -4.66 -12.98 12.21
C GLY A 134 -5.05 -12.96 10.73
N VAL A 135 -5.92 -12.05 10.36
CA VAL A 135 -6.47 -11.91 9.00
C VAL A 135 -6.32 -10.48 8.54
N ALA A 136 -5.80 -10.32 7.31
CA ALA A 136 -5.68 -9.01 6.66
C ALA A 136 -7.06 -8.46 6.29
N SER A 137 -7.26 -7.19 6.52
CA SER A 137 -8.36 -6.38 5.99
C SER A 137 -7.94 -4.91 5.99
N GLU A 138 -8.64 -4.04 5.27
CA GLU A 138 -8.34 -2.60 5.28
C GLU A 138 -8.35 -2.05 6.71
N LEU A 139 -9.40 -2.35 7.48
CA LEU A 139 -9.54 -1.90 8.87
C LEU A 139 -8.36 -2.39 9.74
N HIS A 140 -8.02 -3.67 9.61
CA HIS A 140 -6.95 -4.24 10.42
C HIS A 140 -5.58 -3.65 10.08
N ILE A 141 -5.28 -3.43 8.81
CA ILE A 141 -4.00 -2.85 8.37
C ILE A 141 -3.88 -1.39 8.81
N ASP A 142 -4.97 -0.61 8.75
CA ASP A 142 -4.99 0.77 9.26
C ASP A 142 -4.78 0.79 10.79
N GLU A 143 -5.42 -0.10 11.57
CA GLU A 143 -5.22 -0.24 13.01
C GLU A 143 -3.81 -0.71 13.38
N ASP A 144 -3.21 -1.58 12.57
CA ASP A 144 -1.86 -2.10 12.79
C ASP A 144 -0.80 -1.00 12.56
N ALA A 145 -0.99 -0.19 11.52
CA ALA A 145 -0.14 0.98 11.27
C ALA A 145 -0.28 2.04 12.38
N GLU A 146 -1.50 2.26 12.87
CA GLU A 146 -1.76 3.11 14.04
C GLU A 146 -1.02 2.58 15.27
N ALA A 147 -1.11 1.28 15.56
CA ALA A 147 -0.43 0.67 16.70
C ALA A 147 1.10 0.81 16.59
N ALA A 148 1.65 0.69 15.39
CA ALA A 148 3.08 0.85 15.14
C ALA A 148 3.54 2.32 15.33
N TYR A 149 2.73 3.30 14.92
CA TYR A 149 2.99 4.71 15.21
C TYR A 149 2.96 4.97 16.73
N GLN A 150 1.94 4.47 17.44
CA GLN A 150 1.81 4.61 18.88
C GLN A 150 2.94 3.90 19.64
N GLU A 151 3.51 2.84 19.08
CA GLU A 151 4.71 2.21 19.64
C GLU A 151 5.91 3.16 19.66
N LEU A 152 6.15 3.91 18.59
CA LEU A 152 7.21 4.93 18.57
C LEU A 152 6.95 6.03 19.62
N ILE A 153 5.71 6.47 19.75
CA ILE A 153 5.33 7.45 20.81
C ILE A 153 5.59 6.88 22.21
N ARG A 154 5.23 5.61 22.47
CA ARG A 154 5.50 4.95 23.76
C ARG A 154 7.00 4.79 24.05
N ARG A 155 7.81 4.70 22.99
CA ARG A 155 9.29 4.72 23.08
C ARG A 155 9.86 6.13 23.26
N SER A 156 9.01 7.13 23.51
CA SER A 156 9.37 8.53 23.68
C SER A 156 9.98 9.19 22.43
N VAL A 157 9.69 8.67 21.24
CA VAL A 157 10.05 9.30 19.98
C VAL A 157 9.11 10.49 19.75
N SER A 158 9.68 11.66 19.55
CA SER A 158 8.87 12.84 19.22
C SER A 158 8.21 12.69 17.85
N PRO A 159 6.95 13.09 17.64
CA PRO A 159 6.34 13.13 16.31
C PRO A 159 7.21 13.84 15.27
N ARG A 160 7.92 14.88 15.64
CA ARG A 160 8.84 15.61 14.75
C ARG A 160 10.09 14.82 14.34
N GLN A 161 10.28 13.64 14.90
CA GLN A 161 11.36 12.72 14.57
C GLN A 161 10.86 11.46 13.86
N ILE A 162 9.55 11.35 13.58
CA ILE A 162 8.97 10.20 12.90
C ILE A 162 8.84 10.52 11.41
N ILE A 163 9.40 9.66 10.58
CA ILE A 163 9.22 9.61 9.14
C ILE A 163 8.23 8.46 8.86
N ILE A 164 7.03 8.77 8.39
CA ILE A 164 6.07 7.76 7.98
C ILE A 164 6.41 7.36 6.55
N TRP A 165 6.72 6.09 6.33
CA TRP A 165 7.16 5.55 5.04
C TRP A 165 6.25 4.43 4.58
N GLY A 166 5.52 4.64 3.47
CA GLY A 166 4.65 3.64 2.88
C GLY A 166 5.06 3.26 1.47
N HIS A 167 5.20 1.97 1.20
CA HIS A 167 5.49 1.42 -0.11
C HIS A 167 4.29 0.63 -0.64
N SER A 168 3.87 0.88 -1.89
CA SER A 168 2.80 0.10 -2.54
C SER A 168 1.55 0.02 -1.65
N LEU A 169 1.09 -1.19 -1.26
CA LEU A 169 0.00 -1.38 -0.31
C LEU A 169 0.16 -0.51 0.94
N GLY A 170 1.38 -0.45 1.50
CA GLY A 170 1.69 0.32 2.70
C GLY A 170 1.49 1.84 2.56
N SER A 171 1.35 2.37 1.34
CA SER A 171 1.04 3.79 1.13
C SER A 171 -0.36 4.17 1.61
N GLY A 172 -1.32 3.24 1.60
CA GLY A 172 -2.66 3.42 2.16
C GLY A 172 -2.64 3.66 3.67
N PRO A 173 -2.17 2.70 4.49
CA PRO A 173 -2.05 2.89 5.94
C PRO A 173 -1.07 4.02 6.32
N ALA A 174 -0.04 4.31 5.52
CA ALA A 174 0.82 5.48 5.73
C ALA A 174 0.04 6.79 5.62
N ALA A 175 -0.79 6.94 4.58
CA ALA A 175 -1.69 8.09 4.43
C ALA A 175 -2.74 8.15 5.53
N PHE A 176 -3.24 7.00 6.02
CA PHE A 176 -4.16 6.93 7.15
C PHE A 176 -3.52 7.50 8.42
N VAL A 177 -2.36 7.01 8.82
CA VAL A 177 -1.65 7.50 10.02
C VAL A 177 -1.31 8.97 9.87
N ALA A 178 -0.80 9.40 8.70
CA ALA A 178 -0.40 10.78 8.45
C ALA A 178 -1.59 11.76 8.44
N SER A 179 -2.80 11.32 8.08
CA SER A 179 -4.01 12.16 8.14
C SER A 179 -4.52 12.39 9.56
N ARG A 180 -4.05 11.61 10.54
CA ARG A 180 -4.53 11.61 11.92
C ARG A 180 -3.49 12.11 12.91
N HIS A 181 -2.22 12.01 12.60
CA HIS A 181 -1.09 12.30 13.47
C HIS A 181 -0.07 13.20 12.81
N SER A 182 0.69 13.91 13.63
CA SER A 182 1.84 14.69 13.18
C SER A 182 3.04 13.77 12.98
N ALA A 183 3.87 14.07 11.97
CA ALA A 183 5.17 13.45 11.77
C ALA A 183 6.14 14.48 11.16
N ALA A 184 7.42 14.12 11.04
CA ALA A 184 8.43 14.95 10.39
C ALA A 184 8.16 15.06 8.87
N VAL A 185 7.83 13.92 8.23
CA VAL A 185 7.53 13.84 6.80
C VAL A 185 6.76 12.55 6.50
N LEU A 186 5.87 12.60 5.52
CA LEU A 186 5.26 11.44 4.88
C LEU A 186 6.00 11.13 3.58
N VAL A 187 6.52 9.91 3.44
CA VAL A 187 7.12 9.38 2.21
C VAL A 187 6.23 8.29 1.64
N LEU A 188 5.76 8.50 0.42
CA LEU A 188 4.93 7.54 -0.32
C LEU A 188 5.70 7.07 -1.54
N PHE A 189 5.88 5.77 -1.67
CA PHE A 189 6.62 5.14 -2.75
C PHE A 189 5.74 4.17 -3.54
N GLY A 190 5.64 4.33 -4.88
CA GLY A 190 4.75 3.52 -5.71
C GLY A 190 3.31 3.56 -5.20
N ALA A 191 2.81 4.75 -4.83
CA ALA A 191 1.55 4.94 -4.14
C ALA A 191 0.36 5.04 -5.10
N TYR A 192 -0.81 4.68 -4.59
CA TYR A 192 -2.08 4.70 -5.34
C TYR A 192 -3.08 5.70 -4.74
N THR A 193 -4.01 6.17 -5.59
CA THR A 193 -5.12 7.03 -5.19
C THR A 193 -6.14 6.29 -4.34
N SER A 194 -6.51 5.08 -4.79
CA SER A 194 -7.35 4.12 -4.06
C SER A 194 -7.20 2.72 -4.67
N ILE A 195 -7.51 1.66 -3.93
CA ILE A 195 -7.53 0.29 -4.46
C ILE A 195 -8.54 0.15 -5.61
N PRO A 196 -9.77 0.70 -5.54
CA PRO A 196 -10.69 0.65 -6.68
C PRO A 196 -10.18 1.35 -7.93
N ASP A 197 -9.33 2.38 -7.81
CA ASP A 197 -8.74 3.04 -8.97
C ASP A 197 -7.70 2.16 -9.64
N VAL A 198 -6.81 1.52 -8.87
CA VAL A 198 -5.85 0.54 -9.40
C VAL A 198 -6.57 -0.64 -10.06
N ALA A 199 -7.64 -1.14 -9.43
CA ALA A 199 -8.45 -2.20 -10.02
C ALA A 199 -9.13 -1.75 -11.34
N ALA A 200 -9.55 -0.48 -11.44
CA ALA A 200 -10.14 0.06 -12.67
C ALA A 200 -9.12 0.22 -13.80
N ASP A 201 -7.86 0.51 -13.48
CA ASP A 201 -6.78 0.54 -14.48
C ASP A 201 -6.48 -0.87 -15.02
N THR A 202 -6.52 -1.87 -14.14
CA THR A 202 -6.29 -3.27 -14.53
C THR A 202 -7.49 -3.89 -15.25
N TYR A 203 -8.72 -3.54 -14.83
CA TYR A 203 -9.98 -4.10 -15.32
C TYR A 203 -10.95 -3.01 -15.80
N PRO A 204 -10.62 -2.24 -16.86
CA PRO A 204 -11.37 -1.07 -17.28
C PRO A 204 -12.81 -1.36 -17.75
N TYR A 205 -13.12 -2.62 -18.06
CA TYR A 205 -14.44 -3.06 -18.51
C TYR A 205 -15.37 -3.50 -17.37
N LEU A 206 -14.84 -3.59 -16.14
CA LEU A 206 -15.62 -3.98 -14.97
C LEU A 206 -15.97 -2.75 -14.11
N PRO A 207 -17.17 -2.69 -13.52
CA PRO A 207 -17.56 -1.58 -12.65
C PRO A 207 -16.94 -1.71 -11.25
N VAL A 208 -15.62 -1.96 -11.18
CA VAL A 208 -14.90 -2.30 -9.93
C VAL A 208 -15.03 -1.22 -8.87
N ARG A 209 -15.09 0.07 -9.26
CA ARG A 209 -15.27 1.18 -8.32
C ARG A 209 -16.58 1.12 -7.52
N TRP A 210 -17.60 0.44 -8.04
CA TRP A 210 -18.89 0.27 -7.36
C TRP A 210 -18.97 -1.04 -6.58
N LEU A 211 -18.16 -2.02 -6.96
CA LEU A 211 -18.17 -3.36 -6.37
C LEU A 211 -17.20 -3.48 -5.20
N ALA A 212 -16.10 -2.73 -5.23
CA ALA A 212 -15.06 -2.79 -4.24
C ALA A 212 -15.57 -2.38 -2.84
N GLY A 213 -15.17 -3.11 -1.83
CA GLY A 213 -15.38 -2.81 -0.42
C GLY A 213 -14.10 -2.36 0.27
N ILE A 214 -12.95 -2.73 -0.31
CA ILE A 214 -11.62 -2.28 0.12
C ILE A 214 -11.27 -1.03 -0.66
N HIS A 215 -10.95 0.04 0.03
CA HIS A 215 -10.75 1.34 -0.61
C HIS A 215 -9.33 1.88 -0.44
N PHE A 216 -8.79 1.93 0.78
CA PHE A 216 -7.57 2.67 1.09
C PHE A 216 -7.51 3.99 0.32
N ASN A 217 -8.49 4.86 0.55
CA ASN A 217 -8.66 6.10 -0.22
C ASN A 217 -7.58 7.13 0.15
N SER A 218 -6.36 6.89 -0.36
CA SER A 218 -5.21 7.77 -0.13
C SER A 218 -5.45 9.18 -0.66
N LEU A 219 -6.12 9.31 -1.82
CA LEU A 219 -6.41 10.62 -2.41
C LEU A 219 -7.24 11.51 -1.48
N GLN A 220 -8.24 10.94 -0.80
CA GLN A 220 -9.05 11.68 0.17
C GLN A 220 -8.24 12.00 1.42
N ARG A 221 -7.47 11.02 1.93
CA ARG A 221 -6.64 11.17 3.13
C ARG A 221 -5.57 12.26 2.98
N MET A 222 -5.01 12.44 1.77
CA MET A 222 -3.97 13.46 1.50
C MET A 222 -4.41 14.89 1.84
N ARG A 223 -5.69 15.20 1.81
CA ARG A 223 -6.22 16.54 2.16
C ARG A 223 -6.02 16.89 3.64
N ASP A 224 -6.00 15.88 4.49
CA ASP A 224 -5.86 15.99 5.94
C ASP A 224 -4.40 15.80 6.41
N VAL A 225 -3.47 15.57 5.48
CA VAL A 225 -2.02 15.49 5.76
C VAL A 225 -1.44 16.89 5.78
N HIS A 226 -0.92 17.33 6.92
CA HIS A 226 -0.39 18.69 7.13
C HIS A 226 1.13 18.74 7.34
N MET A 227 1.80 17.58 7.35
CA MET A 227 3.25 17.51 7.36
C MET A 227 3.82 17.57 5.93
N PRO A 228 5.12 17.82 5.76
CA PRO A 228 5.78 17.68 4.46
C PRO A 228 5.52 16.32 3.81
N VAL A 229 5.35 16.29 2.48
CA VAL A 229 5.06 15.06 1.72
C VAL A 229 6.08 14.87 0.60
N VAL A 230 6.63 13.66 0.50
CA VAL A 230 7.42 13.21 -0.64
C VAL A 230 6.69 12.06 -1.30
N ILE A 231 6.41 12.19 -2.60
CA ILE A 231 5.84 11.13 -3.41
C ILE A 231 6.91 10.72 -4.42
N ALA A 232 7.36 9.48 -4.37
CA ALA A 232 8.32 8.90 -5.30
C ALA A 232 7.66 7.77 -6.09
N HIS A 233 7.81 7.79 -7.42
CA HIS A 233 7.12 6.82 -8.27
C HIS A 233 7.90 6.56 -9.56
N SER A 234 8.01 5.29 -9.97
CA SER A 234 8.57 4.93 -11.27
C SER A 234 7.61 5.30 -12.39
N VAL A 235 8.10 5.96 -13.42
CA VAL A 235 7.27 6.34 -14.58
C VAL A 235 6.84 5.15 -15.42
N SER A 236 7.55 4.04 -15.30
CA SER A 236 7.28 2.77 -15.99
C SER A 236 6.63 1.70 -15.10
N ASP A 237 6.19 2.07 -13.89
CA ASP A 237 5.52 1.16 -12.96
C ASP A 237 4.32 0.48 -13.63
N SER A 238 4.38 -0.86 -13.72
CA SER A 238 3.35 -1.69 -14.36
C SER A 238 2.34 -2.28 -13.37
N ILE A 239 2.55 -2.10 -12.08
CA ILE A 239 1.65 -2.55 -11.02
C ILE A 239 0.70 -1.41 -10.62
N ILE A 240 1.28 -0.24 -10.32
CA ILE A 240 0.51 0.97 -10.00
C ILE A 240 0.90 2.02 -11.03
N PRO A 241 0.03 2.32 -12.02
CA PRO A 241 0.35 3.26 -13.08
C PRO A 241 0.76 4.63 -12.57
N PHE A 242 1.79 5.22 -13.17
CA PHE A 242 2.39 6.49 -12.72
C PHE A 242 1.39 7.62 -12.52
N HIS A 243 0.25 7.64 -13.24
CA HIS A 243 -0.74 8.71 -13.16
C HIS A 243 -1.36 8.89 -11.77
N HIS A 244 -1.25 7.90 -10.87
CA HIS A 244 -1.66 8.03 -9.47
C HIS A 244 -0.81 9.06 -8.71
N ALA A 245 0.51 9.10 -8.98
CA ALA A 245 1.43 9.98 -8.26
C ALA A 245 1.14 11.49 -8.45
N PRO A 246 0.95 12.03 -9.66
CA PRO A 246 0.57 13.43 -9.83
C PRO A 246 -0.81 13.77 -9.25
N GLN A 247 -1.75 12.81 -9.18
CA GLN A 247 -3.04 13.04 -8.53
C GLN A 247 -2.90 13.18 -7.02
N LEU A 248 -2.12 12.29 -6.38
CA LEU A 248 -1.79 12.41 -4.95
C LEU A 248 -1.02 13.69 -4.66
N TYR A 249 -0.05 14.05 -5.52
CA TYR A 249 0.71 15.28 -5.40
C TYR A 249 -0.20 16.52 -5.49
N ALA A 250 -1.16 16.54 -6.42
CA ALA A 250 -2.10 17.64 -6.54
C ALA A 250 -2.98 17.79 -5.28
N ALA A 251 -3.36 16.68 -4.63
CA ALA A 251 -4.20 16.67 -3.44
C ALA A 251 -3.45 17.01 -2.14
N ALA A 252 -2.13 16.78 -2.11
CA ALA A 252 -1.29 17.04 -0.93
C ALA A 252 -1.16 18.53 -0.63
N ASN A 253 -1.05 18.87 0.67
CA ASN A 253 -0.72 20.22 1.13
C ASN A 253 0.78 20.51 0.98
N GLU A 254 1.15 21.80 0.97
CA GLU A 254 2.55 22.22 1.01
C GLU A 254 3.15 22.09 2.43
N PRO A 255 4.47 21.83 2.56
CA PRO A 255 5.43 21.60 1.46
C PRO A 255 5.36 20.16 0.93
N LYS A 256 5.50 20.01 -0.38
CA LYS A 256 5.44 18.70 -1.05
C LYS A 256 6.45 18.58 -2.17
N ARG A 257 6.90 17.35 -2.46
CA ARG A 257 7.81 17.04 -3.57
C ARG A 257 7.31 15.79 -4.32
N LEU A 258 7.42 15.84 -5.64
CA LEU A 258 7.20 14.69 -6.52
C LEU A 258 8.54 14.28 -7.13
N LEU A 259 8.94 13.04 -6.92
CA LEU A 259 10.14 12.44 -7.48
C LEU A 259 9.76 11.40 -8.52
N CYS A 260 9.93 11.73 -9.79
CA CYS A 260 9.76 10.81 -10.91
C CYS A 260 11.02 9.97 -11.06
N LEU A 261 10.87 8.65 -11.13
CA LEU A 261 11.95 7.68 -11.27
C LEU A 261 11.80 7.02 -12.64
N ASP A 262 12.75 7.20 -13.53
CA ASP A 262 12.66 6.82 -14.95
C ASP A 262 13.68 5.76 -15.39
N ASP A 263 14.55 5.33 -14.48
CA ASP A 263 15.71 4.48 -14.76
C ASP A 263 15.64 3.09 -14.09
N ALA A 264 14.57 2.77 -13.38
CA ALA A 264 14.43 1.54 -12.62
C ALA A 264 13.57 0.51 -13.37
N VAL A 265 14.18 -0.34 -14.20
CA VAL A 265 13.48 -1.40 -14.94
C VAL A 265 14.25 -2.73 -14.80
N ARG A 266 14.38 -3.26 -13.59
CA ARG A 266 15.08 -4.54 -13.36
C ARG A 266 14.18 -5.63 -12.79
N ASP A 267 13.13 -5.22 -12.06
CA ASP A 267 12.26 -6.13 -11.30
C ASP A 267 11.20 -6.86 -12.13
N GLY A 268 11.10 -6.58 -13.44
CA GLY A 268 10.01 -7.09 -14.28
C GLY A 268 8.66 -6.40 -14.07
N PHE A 269 8.57 -5.46 -13.11
CA PHE A 269 7.38 -4.70 -12.76
C PHE A 269 7.51 -3.20 -13.04
N GLY A 270 8.42 -2.82 -13.95
CA GLY A 270 8.62 -1.43 -14.33
C GLY A 270 9.21 -0.57 -13.22
N GLY A 271 10.01 -1.15 -12.33
CA GLY A 271 10.64 -0.45 -11.22
C GLY A 271 9.72 -0.23 -10.02
N HIS A 272 8.62 -0.97 -9.92
CA HIS A 272 7.72 -0.88 -8.77
C HIS A 272 8.41 -1.21 -7.43
N VAL A 273 9.32 -2.21 -7.44
CA VAL A 273 10.09 -2.66 -6.28
C VAL A 273 11.49 -2.10 -6.29
N ASP A 274 12.23 -2.26 -7.40
CA ASP A 274 13.65 -1.88 -7.48
C ASP A 274 13.87 -0.38 -7.27
N ALA A 275 12.95 0.45 -7.75
CA ALA A 275 13.04 1.88 -7.56
C ALA A 275 13.09 2.28 -6.08
N LEU A 276 12.50 1.49 -5.16
CA LEU A 276 12.59 1.71 -3.72
C LEU A 276 14.03 1.61 -3.22
N TYR A 277 14.78 0.63 -3.71
CA TYR A 277 16.13 0.33 -3.23
C TYR A 277 17.20 1.16 -3.93
N ASP A 278 17.03 1.41 -5.23
CA ASP A 278 18.07 2.03 -6.06
C ASP A 278 18.08 3.57 -5.93
N HIS A 279 16.98 4.19 -5.48
CA HIS A 279 16.84 5.65 -5.47
C HIS A 279 16.84 6.30 -4.09
N LEU A 280 17.18 5.57 -3.04
CA LEU A 280 17.24 6.12 -1.68
C LEU A 280 18.16 7.35 -1.59
N GLN A 281 19.26 7.39 -2.35
CA GLN A 281 20.16 8.54 -2.42
C GLN A 281 19.49 9.82 -2.97
N ARG A 282 18.50 9.69 -3.83
CA ARG A 282 17.70 10.83 -4.35
C ARG A 282 16.69 11.35 -3.33
N LEU A 283 16.26 10.51 -2.41
CA LEU A 283 15.35 10.87 -1.32
C LEU A 283 16.08 11.56 -0.16
N THR A 284 17.33 11.20 0.10
CA THR A 284 18.12 11.73 1.22
C THR A 284 18.15 13.27 1.25
N PRO A 285 18.45 13.99 0.16
CA PRO A 285 18.42 15.45 0.18
C PRO A 285 17.05 16.04 0.53
N LEU A 286 15.97 15.37 0.07
CA LEU A 286 14.59 15.80 0.38
C LEU A 286 14.25 15.59 1.85
N LEU A 287 14.73 14.50 2.47
CA LEU A 287 14.58 14.26 3.91
C LEU A 287 15.35 15.31 4.72
N HIS A 288 16.53 15.73 4.27
CA HIS A 288 17.27 16.84 4.86
C HIS A 288 16.50 18.15 4.77
N GLU A 289 16.01 18.48 3.57
CA GLU A 289 15.29 19.73 3.31
C GLU A 289 13.98 19.82 4.11
N LEU A 290 13.18 18.74 4.08
CA LEU A 290 11.80 18.78 4.57
C LEU A 290 11.65 18.36 6.04
N ALA A 291 12.42 17.38 6.47
CA ALA A 291 12.35 16.84 7.83
C ALA A 291 13.45 17.38 8.75
N GLY A 292 14.46 18.06 8.20
CA GLY A 292 15.61 18.52 8.99
C GLY A 292 16.55 17.40 9.44
N VAL A 293 16.53 16.25 8.76
CA VAL A 293 17.46 15.15 9.00
C VAL A 293 18.86 15.62 8.66
N SER A 294 19.74 15.81 9.62
CA SER A 294 21.15 16.16 9.36
C SER A 294 22.02 14.92 9.45
N GLN A 295 22.91 14.70 8.47
CA GLN A 295 24.05 13.81 8.68
C GLN A 295 25.00 14.50 9.66
N ARG A 296 25.29 13.87 10.77
CA ARG A 296 26.33 14.29 11.71
C ARG A 296 27.67 13.75 11.30
#